data_2b1e1e6548e83f04ffd95372768dc1b9
#
_entry.id   2b1e1e6548e83f04ffd95372768dc1b9
#
_cell.length_a   1.000
_cell.length_b   1.000
_cell.length_c   1.000
_cell.angle_alpha   90.00
_cell.angle_beta   90.00
_cell.angle_gamma   90.00
#
_symmetry.space_group_name_H-M   'P 1'
#
loop_
_entity.id
_entity.type
_entity.pdbx_description
1 polymer ?
#
loop_
_entity_poly.entity_id
_entity_poly.type
_entity_poly.pdbx_seq_one_letter_code
_entity_poly.pdbx_strand_id
1 'polypeptide(L)'
;AQLTLLDANFANMPLIVAEGRRVVGNITRAASLFLVKTLYSFALALLTLLFPVEYPFQPIQLTLISSLTIGLPAFLLTLEPNQDRIQGSFLRTVLTRAIPGAAAVCICSMAAMAGVNFGWDMADCKTLAALCAGAVGLMMLYSVSVPLTKLRAAVCAVMTAGFVLAVCYFKQIFYFEHLTLAQYGALAGLIVLAALVMAAVSWAAKRLPEKKG
;
A
#
# COMPACT_ATOMS: atom_id res chain seq x y z
N ALA A 1 15.03 31.70 -13.19
CA ALA A 1 13.57 31.53 -13.27
C ALA A 1 13.25 30.06 -13.11
N GLN A 2 12.24 29.72 -12.32
CA GLN A 2 11.79 28.32 -12.11
C GLN A 2 10.89 27.84 -13.26
N LEU A 3 10.35 28.77 -14.05
CA LEU A 3 9.51 28.51 -15.21
C LEU A 3 9.79 29.55 -16.28
N THR A 4 10.02 29.13 -17.53
CA THR A 4 10.21 30.00 -18.67
C THR A 4 9.19 29.64 -19.74
N LEU A 5 8.39 30.63 -20.17
CA LEU A 5 7.44 30.49 -21.28
C LEU A 5 8.17 30.83 -22.57
N LEU A 6 8.38 29.85 -23.45
CA LEU A 6 9.06 30.05 -24.73
C LEU A 6 8.23 30.90 -25.69
N ASP A 7 6.91 30.79 -25.64
CA ASP A 7 5.97 31.47 -26.54
C ASP A 7 5.53 32.83 -26.02
N ALA A 8 6.01 33.28 -24.85
CA ALA A 8 5.60 34.52 -24.18
C ALA A 8 4.06 34.72 -24.07
N ASN A 9 3.28 33.66 -24.26
CA ASN A 9 1.81 33.69 -24.27
C ASN A 9 1.23 33.35 -22.90
N PHE A 10 0.84 34.36 -22.13
CA PHE A 10 0.22 34.18 -20.78
C PHE A 10 -1.13 33.47 -20.82
N ALA A 11 -1.82 33.40 -21.96
CA ALA A 11 -3.07 32.63 -22.07
C ALA A 11 -2.89 31.12 -21.81
N ASN A 12 -1.67 30.60 -21.97
CA ASN A 12 -1.34 29.19 -21.69
C ASN A 12 -1.07 28.90 -20.20
N MET A 13 -0.97 29.93 -19.35
CA MET A 13 -0.65 29.77 -17.92
C MET A 13 -1.65 28.89 -17.15
N PRO A 14 -2.98 29.00 -17.32
CA PRO A 14 -3.93 28.12 -16.64
C PRO A 14 -3.72 26.64 -16.99
N LEU A 15 -3.38 26.35 -18.24
CA LEU A 15 -3.14 24.98 -18.73
C LEU A 15 -1.86 24.38 -18.12
N ILE A 16 -0.80 25.18 -18.02
CA ILE A 16 0.47 24.79 -17.39
C ILE A 16 0.26 24.52 -15.89
N VAL A 17 -0.49 25.37 -15.21
CA VAL A 17 -0.82 25.18 -13.78
C VAL A 17 -1.67 23.93 -13.58
N ALA A 18 -2.63 23.65 -14.46
CA ALA A 18 -3.45 22.45 -14.40
C ALA A 18 -2.62 21.18 -14.59
N GLU A 19 -1.69 21.18 -15.56
CA GLU A 19 -0.78 20.05 -15.79
C GLU A 19 0.20 19.86 -14.62
N GLY A 20 0.74 20.94 -14.07
CA GLY A 20 1.59 20.88 -12.86
C GLY A 20 0.85 20.25 -11.67
N ARG A 21 -0.43 20.58 -11.44
CA ARG A 21 -1.25 19.97 -10.40
C ARG A 21 -1.48 18.48 -10.65
N ARG A 22 -1.74 18.08 -11.89
CA ARG A 22 -1.89 16.70 -12.31
C ARG A 22 -0.63 15.89 -11.96
N VAL A 23 0.54 16.38 -12.36
CA VAL A 23 1.82 15.71 -12.12
C VAL A 23 2.07 15.55 -10.62
N VAL A 24 1.94 16.62 -9.84
CA VAL A 24 2.15 16.57 -8.38
C VAL A 24 1.14 15.63 -7.71
N GLY A 25 -0.13 15.62 -8.15
CA GLY A 25 -1.16 14.70 -7.65
C GLY A 25 -0.82 13.23 -7.87
N ASN A 26 -0.41 12.91 -9.08
CA ASN A 26 -0.04 11.56 -9.45
C ASN A 26 1.23 11.09 -8.71
N ILE A 27 2.26 11.95 -8.63
CA ILE A 27 3.47 11.65 -7.86
C ILE A 27 3.15 11.42 -6.39
N THR A 28 2.28 12.23 -5.78
CA THR A 28 1.90 12.05 -4.37
C THR A 28 1.24 10.71 -4.11
N ARG A 29 0.37 10.24 -5.02
CA ARG A 29 -0.27 8.92 -4.91
C ARG A 29 0.73 7.78 -5.05
N ALA A 30 1.53 7.81 -6.12
CA ALA A 30 2.56 6.82 -6.35
C ALA A 30 3.55 6.76 -5.18
N ALA A 31 4.06 7.91 -4.72
CA ALA A 31 4.97 8.00 -3.60
C ALA A 31 4.36 7.42 -2.31
N SER A 32 3.06 7.64 -2.06
CA SER A 32 2.38 7.06 -0.90
C SER A 32 2.39 5.53 -0.94
N LEU A 33 2.10 4.91 -2.09
CA LEU A 33 2.12 3.46 -2.25
C LEU A 33 3.53 2.87 -2.12
N PHE A 34 4.54 3.50 -2.75
CA PHE A 34 5.93 3.06 -2.64
C PHE A 34 6.47 3.19 -1.22
N LEU A 35 6.12 4.27 -0.52
CA LEU A 35 6.59 4.52 0.83
C LEU A 35 6.03 3.50 1.84
N VAL A 36 4.79 3.01 1.66
CA VAL A 36 4.23 1.91 2.48
C VAL A 36 5.19 0.72 2.46
N LYS A 37 5.59 0.28 1.25
CA LYS A 37 6.51 -0.86 1.10
C LYS A 37 7.84 -0.62 1.78
N THR A 38 8.44 0.54 1.54
CA THR A 38 9.74 0.88 2.12
C THR A 38 9.68 0.89 3.65
N LEU A 39 8.63 1.48 4.22
CA LEU A 39 8.47 1.57 5.67
C LEU A 39 8.28 0.20 6.31
N TYR A 40 7.34 -0.62 5.81
CA TYR A 40 7.14 -1.93 6.43
C TYR A 40 8.33 -2.88 6.20
N SER A 41 8.97 -2.84 5.03
CA SER A 41 10.14 -3.69 4.77
C SER A 41 11.30 -3.33 5.69
N PHE A 42 11.56 -2.04 5.89
CA PHE A 42 12.58 -1.57 6.82
C PHE A 42 12.24 -1.94 8.28
N ALA A 43 10.99 -1.69 8.70
CA ALA A 43 10.56 -2.00 10.05
C ALA A 43 10.60 -3.51 10.34
N LEU A 44 10.15 -4.35 9.41
CA LEU A 44 10.23 -5.80 9.56
C LEU A 44 11.66 -6.31 9.57
N ALA A 45 12.55 -5.77 8.73
CA ALA A 45 13.97 -6.12 8.77
C ALA A 45 14.62 -5.77 10.11
N LEU A 46 14.27 -4.60 10.67
CA LEU A 46 14.73 -4.21 11.99
C LEU A 46 14.15 -5.11 13.10
N LEU A 47 12.88 -5.44 13.04
CA LEU A 47 12.22 -6.33 14.00
C LEU A 47 12.83 -7.74 13.97
N THR A 48 13.10 -8.31 12.80
CA THR A 48 13.71 -9.63 12.67
C THR A 48 15.20 -9.65 13.07
N LEU A 49 15.87 -8.50 13.05
CA LEU A 49 17.23 -8.36 13.59
C LEU A 49 17.25 -8.30 15.13
N LEU A 50 16.22 -7.66 15.73
CA LEU A 50 16.13 -7.46 17.18
C LEU A 50 15.52 -8.68 17.91
N PHE A 51 14.65 -9.41 17.25
CA PHE A 51 13.95 -10.57 17.79
C PHE A 51 14.31 -11.84 16.99
N PRO A 52 14.41 -13.02 17.63
CA PRO A 52 14.73 -14.28 16.95
C PRO A 52 13.52 -14.81 16.16
N VAL A 53 13.05 -14.02 15.19
CA VAL A 53 11.91 -14.34 14.32
C VAL A 53 12.40 -14.29 12.89
N GLU A 54 12.03 -15.30 12.08
CA GLU A 54 12.35 -15.28 10.66
C GLU A 54 11.58 -14.17 9.92
N TYR A 55 12.18 -13.69 8.83
CA TYR A 55 11.51 -12.70 7.98
C TYR A 55 10.22 -13.26 7.37
N PRO A 56 9.07 -12.56 7.52
CA PRO A 56 7.74 -13.14 7.27
C PRO A 56 7.41 -13.35 5.80
N PHE A 57 8.22 -12.88 4.87
CA PHE A 57 7.92 -12.98 3.44
C PHE A 57 9.03 -13.69 2.66
N GLN A 58 8.60 -14.40 1.61
CA GLN A 58 9.50 -14.83 0.56
C GLN A 58 9.65 -13.72 -0.52
N PRO A 59 10.83 -13.58 -1.17
CA PRO A 59 11.05 -12.53 -2.17
C PRO A 59 10.03 -12.53 -3.31
N ILE A 60 9.60 -13.72 -3.74
CA ILE A 60 8.64 -13.85 -4.83
C ILE A 60 7.23 -13.36 -4.42
N GLN A 61 6.83 -13.58 -3.15
CA GLN A 61 5.58 -13.07 -2.60
C GLN A 61 5.59 -11.54 -2.55
N LEU A 62 6.71 -10.95 -2.12
CA LEU A 62 6.89 -9.49 -2.14
C LEU A 62 6.83 -8.91 -3.55
N THR A 63 7.31 -9.65 -4.55
CA THR A 63 7.22 -9.25 -5.96
C THR A 63 5.77 -9.22 -6.42
N LEU A 64 4.98 -10.27 -6.13
CA LEU A 64 3.55 -10.30 -6.43
C LEU A 64 2.81 -9.14 -5.78
N ILE A 65 2.97 -8.98 -4.45
CA ILE A 65 2.34 -7.91 -3.69
C ILE A 65 2.70 -6.55 -4.29
N SER A 66 4.00 -6.29 -4.49
CA SER A 66 4.47 -5.00 -5.01
C SER A 66 3.96 -4.72 -6.42
N SER A 67 3.91 -5.71 -7.30
CA SER A 67 3.45 -5.53 -8.67
C SER A 67 1.98 -5.17 -8.72
N LEU A 68 1.13 -5.88 -7.97
CA LEU A 68 -0.32 -5.71 -8.05
C LEU A 68 -0.86 -4.60 -7.12
N THR A 69 -0.16 -4.27 -6.04
CA THR A 69 -0.66 -3.24 -5.12
C THR A 69 0.06 -1.89 -5.24
N ILE A 70 1.23 -1.86 -5.90
CA ILE A 70 2.05 -0.64 -6.00
C ILE A 70 2.40 -0.32 -7.46
N GLY A 71 3.18 -1.18 -8.13
CA GLY A 71 3.81 -0.86 -9.41
C GLY A 71 2.80 -0.61 -10.52
N LEU A 72 2.01 -1.62 -10.87
CA LEU A 72 0.99 -1.53 -11.91
C LEU A 72 -0.08 -0.46 -11.59
N PRO A 73 -0.67 -0.41 -10.36
CA PRO A 73 -1.63 0.63 -10.03
C PRO A 73 -1.02 2.03 -10.10
N ALA A 74 0.19 2.23 -9.58
CA ALA A 74 0.85 3.54 -9.64
C ALA A 74 1.03 4.01 -11.07
N PHE A 75 1.46 3.12 -11.98
CA PHE A 75 1.58 3.41 -13.40
C PHE A 75 0.23 3.77 -14.03
N LEU A 76 -0.80 2.92 -13.85
CA LEU A 76 -2.12 3.14 -14.45
C LEU A 76 -2.80 4.42 -13.93
N LEU A 77 -2.63 4.75 -12.65
CA LEU A 77 -3.18 5.96 -12.06
C LEU A 77 -2.49 7.24 -12.55
N THR A 78 -1.25 7.17 -13.07
CA THR A 78 -0.59 8.35 -13.69
C THR A 78 -1.21 8.73 -15.02
N LEU A 79 -1.92 7.82 -15.69
CA LEU A 79 -2.60 8.09 -16.95
C LEU A 79 -3.87 8.94 -16.75
N GLU A 80 -4.38 9.04 -15.52
CA GLU A 80 -5.59 9.78 -15.23
C GLU A 80 -5.33 11.29 -15.18
N PRO A 81 -6.14 12.11 -15.90
CA PRO A 81 -6.10 13.55 -15.77
C PRO A 81 -6.69 13.98 -14.43
N ASN A 82 -5.85 14.24 -13.44
CA ASN A 82 -6.26 14.71 -12.13
C ASN A 82 -5.82 16.15 -11.91
N GLN A 83 -6.78 17.05 -11.67
CA GLN A 83 -6.54 18.47 -11.43
C GLN A 83 -6.79 18.89 -9.97
N ASP A 84 -6.95 17.93 -9.06
CA ASP A 84 -7.22 18.21 -7.65
C ASP A 84 -6.07 19.02 -7.03
N ARG A 85 -6.42 20.05 -6.27
CA ARG A 85 -5.45 20.83 -5.51
C ARG A 85 -4.90 20.00 -4.36
N ILE A 86 -3.58 19.79 -4.35
CA ILE A 86 -2.90 19.26 -3.17
C ILE A 86 -2.72 20.42 -2.20
N GLN A 87 -3.35 20.30 -1.04
CA GLN A 87 -3.19 21.23 0.08
C GLN A 87 -2.17 20.67 1.07
N GLY A 88 -1.26 21.50 1.54
CA GLY A 88 -0.26 21.15 2.54
C GLY A 88 1.09 20.67 1.99
N SER A 89 1.96 20.23 2.90
CA SER A 89 3.29 19.71 2.55
C SER A 89 3.20 18.32 1.90
N PHE A 90 3.88 18.13 0.77
CA PHE A 90 3.98 16.86 0.06
C PHE A 90 4.41 15.71 0.99
N LEU A 91 5.51 15.92 1.72
CA LEU A 91 6.07 14.89 2.61
C LEU A 91 5.08 14.46 3.69
N ARG A 92 4.39 15.43 4.31
CA ARG A 92 3.38 15.14 5.33
C ARG A 92 2.22 14.33 4.75
N THR A 93 1.72 14.72 3.58
CA THR A 93 0.62 14.01 2.92
C THR A 93 1.00 12.57 2.59
N VAL A 94 2.21 12.35 2.09
CA VAL A 94 2.71 11.01 1.76
C VAL A 94 2.91 10.17 3.03
N LEU A 95 3.52 10.72 4.09
CA LEU A 95 3.74 10.03 5.35
C LEU A 95 2.42 9.68 6.07
N THR A 96 1.49 10.61 6.17
CA THR A 96 0.19 10.36 6.84
C THR A 96 -0.63 9.29 6.12
N ARG A 97 -0.44 9.13 4.81
CA ARG A 97 -1.07 8.05 4.04
C ARG A 97 -0.32 6.73 4.16
N ALA A 98 1.02 6.75 4.20
CA ALA A 98 1.82 5.52 4.18
C ALA A 98 1.95 4.84 5.55
N ILE A 99 2.07 5.60 6.63
CA ILE A 99 2.29 5.06 7.99
C ILE A 99 1.18 4.08 8.43
N PRO A 100 -0.13 4.36 8.21
CA PRO A 100 -1.19 3.42 8.60
C PRO A 100 -1.06 2.05 7.94
N GLY A 101 -0.77 2.03 6.63
CA GLY A 101 -0.58 0.78 5.89
C GLY A 101 0.66 0.02 6.35
N ALA A 102 1.78 0.72 6.53
CA ALA A 102 3.02 0.10 7.00
C ALA A 102 2.86 -0.50 8.40
N ALA A 103 2.24 0.23 9.33
CA ALA A 103 1.96 -0.27 10.69
C ALA A 103 1.06 -1.51 10.66
N ALA A 104 0.00 -1.51 9.83
CA ALA A 104 -0.88 -2.65 9.69
C ALA A 104 -0.15 -3.88 9.16
N VAL A 105 0.68 -3.73 8.12
CA VAL A 105 1.50 -4.85 7.60
C VAL A 105 2.44 -5.39 8.68
N CYS A 106 3.16 -4.52 9.40
CA CYS A 106 4.10 -4.96 10.45
C CYS A 106 3.37 -5.73 11.55
N ILE A 107 2.30 -5.17 12.11
CA ILE A 107 1.57 -5.79 13.22
C ILE A 107 0.97 -7.12 12.78
N CYS A 108 0.29 -7.16 11.64
CA CYS A 108 -0.37 -8.38 11.18
C CYS A 108 0.62 -9.45 10.72
N SER A 109 1.75 -9.07 10.12
CA SER A 109 2.78 -10.05 9.75
C SER A 109 3.44 -10.66 10.98
N MET A 110 3.75 -9.87 12.00
CA MET A 110 4.28 -10.40 13.26
C MET A 110 3.26 -11.28 14.00
N ALA A 111 1.98 -10.89 13.96
CA ALA A 111 0.90 -11.72 14.54
C ALA A 111 0.73 -13.04 13.77
N ALA A 112 0.85 -13.04 12.43
CA ALA A 112 0.82 -14.25 11.63
C ALA A 112 2.00 -15.19 11.97
N MET A 113 3.21 -14.64 12.14
CA MET A 113 4.40 -15.40 12.53
C MET A 113 4.27 -16.00 13.94
N ALA A 114 3.52 -15.37 14.84
CA ALA A 114 3.22 -15.94 16.16
C ALA A 114 2.38 -17.23 16.09
N GLY A 115 1.79 -17.56 14.95
CA GLY A 115 1.08 -18.82 14.68
C GLY A 115 1.94 -20.06 14.92
N VAL A 116 3.27 -19.95 14.78
CA VAL A 116 4.21 -21.03 15.11
C VAL A 116 4.06 -21.48 16.56
N ASN A 117 3.74 -20.59 17.50
CA ASN A 117 3.49 -20.92 18.89
C ASN A 117 2.21 -21.76 19.10
N PHE A 118 1.33 -21.79 18.11
CA PHE A 118 0.12 -22.61 18.08
C PHE A 118 0.30 -23.93 17.31
N GLY A 119 1.56 -24.24 16.92
CA GLY A 119 1.90 -25.47 16.22
C GLY A 119 1.66 -25.41 14.69
N TRP A 120 1.53 -24.23 14.11
CA TRP A 120 1.45 -24.07 12.66
C TRP A 120 2.84 -24.11 12.03
N ASP A 121 2.93 -24.65 10.83
CA ASP A 121 4.17 -24.67 10.10
C ASP A 121 4.61 -23.25 9.71
N MET A 122 5.92 -23.05 9.66
CA MET A 122 6.51 -21.77 9.30
C MET A 122 6.07 -21.31 7.89
N ALA A 123 5.89 -22.24 6.96
CA ALA A 123 5.44 -21.94 5.60
C ALA A 123 3.99 -21.41 5.57
N ASP A 124 3.12 -21.99 6.41
CA ASP A 124 1.74 -21.50 6.60
C ASP A 124 1.72 -20.08 7.16
N CYS A 125 2.54 -19.83 8.20
CA CYS A 125 2.65 -18.51 8.81
C CYS A 125 3.14 -17.44 7.81
N LYS A 126 4.13 -17.77 6.97
CA LYS A 126 4.60 -16.89 5.89
C LYS A 126 3.51 -16.65 4.84
N THR A 127 2.75 -17.69 4.50
CA THR A 127 1.60 -17.57 3.59
C THR A 127 0.55 -16.62 4.17
N LEU A 128 0.19 -16.77 5.45
CA LEU A 128 -0.76 -15.89 6.15
C LEU A 128 -0.27 -14.43 6.16
N ALA A 129 1.01 -14.22 6.49
CA ALA A 129 1.62 -12.89 6.49
C ALA A 129 1.55 -12.25 5.11
N ALA A 130 1.90 -12.99 4.05
CA ALA A 130 1.89 -12.49 2.68
C ALA A 130 0.47 -12.18 2.18
N LEU A 131 -0.51 -13.03 2.47
CA LEU A 131 -1.92 -12.78 2.10
C LEU A 131 -2.47 -11.55 2.84
N CYS A 132 -2.15 -11.39 4.11
CA CYS A 132 -2.54 -10.21 4.89
C CYS A 132 -1.86 -8.94 4.36
N ALA A 133 -0.56 -8.97 4.04
CA ALA A 133 0.14 -7.84 3.46
C ALA A 133 -0.42 -7.46 2.08
N GLY A 134 -0.80 -8.44 1.26
CA GLY A 134 -1.49 -8.20 -0.01
C GLY A 134 -2.86 -7.52 0.19
N ALA A 135 -3.65 -8.00 1.14
CA ALA A 135 -4.93 -7.39 1.48
C ALA A 135 -4.77 -5.93 1.98
N VAL A 136 -3.79 -5.67 2.85
CA VAL A 136 -3.45 -4.30 3.28
C VAL A 136 -3.02 -3.43 2.11
N GLY A 137 -2.19 -3.98 1.20
CA GLY A 137 -1.78 -3.26 -0.02
C GLY A 137 -2.96 -2.86 -0.90
N LEU A 138 -3.95 -3.76 -1.08
CA LEU A 138 -5.20 -3.45 -1.80
C LEU A 138 -6.06 -2.42 -1.07
N MET A 139 -6.16 -2.48 0.27
CA MET A 139 -6.84 -1.46 1.06
C MET A 139 -6.17 -0.10 0.91
N MET A 140 -4.84 -0.06 0.89
CA MET A 140 -4.06 1.17 0.66
C MET A 140 -4.28 1.71 -0.75
N LEU A 141 -4.29 0.85 -1.77
CA LEU A 141 -4.61 1.23 -3.15
C LEU A 141 -6.00 1.87 -3.23
N TYR A 142 -7.00 1.25 -2.61
CA TYR A 142 -8.35 1.81 -2.52
C TYR A 142 -8.35 3.18 -1.82
N SER A 143 -7.70 3.30 -0.67
CA SER A 143 -7.63 4.56 0.10
C SER A 143 -7.01 5.71 -0.68
N VAL A 144 -5.96 5.43 -1.46
CA VAL A 144 -5.28 6.42 -2.31
C VAL A 144 -6.11 6.76 -3.56
N SER A 145 -6.98 5.86 -3.99
CA SER A 145 -7.83 6.03 -5.18
C SER A 145 -9.11 6.84 -4.90
N VAL A 146 -9.45 7.13 -3.66
CA VAL A 146 -10.62 7.97 -3.31
C VAL A 146 -10.32 9.46 -3.62
N PRO A 147 -11.27 10.21 -4.25
CA PRO A 147 -12.59 9.81 -4.75
C PRO A 147 -12.50 8.88 -5.96
N LEU A 148 -13.37 7.86 -6.00
CA LEU A 148 -13.35 6.84 -7.04
C LEU A 148 -13.92 7.39 -8.36
N THR A 149 -13.07 7.46 -9.37
CA THR A 149 -13.48 7.61 -10.77
C THR A 149 -13.67 6.25 -11.42
N LYS A 150 -14.28 6.18 -12.61
CA LYS A 150 -14.45 4.92 -13.35
C LYS A 150 -13.12 4.20 -13.59
N LEU A 151 -12.05 4.94 -13.92
CA LEU A 151 -10.72 4.38 -14.15
C LEU A 151 -10.13 3.84 -12.84
N ARG A 152 -10.20 4.60 -11.74
CA ARG A 152 -9.68 4.17 -10.43
C ARG A 152 -10.41 2.93 -9.91
N ALA A 153 -11.74 2.90 -10.05
CA ALA A 153 -12.52 1.73 -9.68
C ALA A 153 -12.15 0.50 -10.52
N ALA A 154 -11.96 0.68 -11.84
CA ALA A 154 -11.50 -0.40 -12.71
C ALA A 154 -10.10 -0.90 -12.33
N VAL A 155 -9.15 -0.01 -12.05
CA VAL A 155 -7.80 -0.38 -11.59
C VAL A 155 -7.88 -1.17 -10.29
N CYS A 156 -8.62 -0.68 -9.28
CA CYS A 156 -8.80 -1.40 -8.01
C CYS A 156 -9.41 -2.79 -8.22
N ALA A 157 -10.46 -2.90 -9.06
CA ALA A 157 -11.11 -4.17 -9.35
C ALA A 157 -10.18 -5.16 -10.07
N VAL A 158 -9.47 -4.71 -11.10
CA VAL A 158 -8.53 -5.53 -11.86
C VAL A 158 -7.36 -6.01 -10.98
N MET A 159 -6.80 -5.13 -10.15
CA MET A 159 -5.70 -5.50 -9.25
C MET A 159 -6.16 -6.49 -8.18
N THR A 160 -7.35 -6.30 -7.62
CA THR A 160 -7.94 -7.23 -6.65
C THR A 160 -8.22 -8.59 -7.30
N ALA A 161 -8.84 -8.61 -8.48
CA ALA A 161 -9.08 -9.84 -9.23
C ALA A 161 -7.77 -10.55 -9.59
N GLY A 162 -6.76 -9.80 -10.05
CA GLY A 162 -5.43 -10.33 -10.36
C GLY A 162 -4.75 -10.95 -9.14
N PHE A 163 -4.85 -10.30 -7.97
CA PHE A 163 -4.30 -10.85 -6.73
C PHE A 163 -5.01 -12.13 -6.32
N VAL A 164 -6.34 -12.18 -6.36
CA VAL A 164 -7.13 -13.38 -6.05
C VAL A 164 -6.80 -14.52 -7.04
N LEU A 165 -6.73 -14.22 -8.33
CA LEU A 165 -6.35 -15.21 -9.35
C LEU A 165 -4.93 -15.75 -9.10
N ALA A 166 -3.97 -14.88 -8.78
CA ALA A 166 -2.60 -15.30 -8.46
C ALA A 166 -2.57 -16.24 -7.24
N VAL A 167 -3.32 -15.92 -6.19
CA VAL A 167 -3.41 -16.75 -4.98
C VAL A 167 -4.13 -18.07 -5.23
N CYS A 168 -5.17 -18.10 -6.07
CA CYS A 168 -5.94 -19.31 -6.33
C CYS A 168 -5.26 -20.27 -7.31
N TYR A 169 -4.74 -19.76 -8.43
CA TYR A 169 -4.25 -20.58 -9.55
C TYR A 169 -2.74 -20.71 -9.59
N PHE A 170 -1.97 -19.76 -9.08
CA PHE A 170 -0.52 -19.73 -9.16
C PHE A 170 0.16 -19.98 -7.81
N LYS A 171 -0.49 -20.70 -6.90
CA LYS A 171 0.03 -21.01 -5.55
C LYS A 171 1.46 -21.56 -5.58
N GLN A 172 1.73 -22.52 -6.46
CA GLN A 172 3.04 -23.17 -6.56
C GLN A 172 4.16 -22.19 -6.97
N ILE A 173 3.85 -21.23 -7.85
CA ILE A 173 4.82 -20.23 -8.32
C ILE A 173 5.18 -19.27 -7.19
N PHE A 174 4.20 -18.88 -6.38
CA PHE A 174 4.38 -17.91 -5.29
C PHE A 174 4.60 -18.56 -3.91
N TYR A 175 4.78 -19.88 -3.87
CA TYR A 175 4.99 -20.65 -2.65
C TYR A 175 3.92 -20.37 -1.59
N PHE A 176 2.65 -20.36 -2.00
CA PHE A 176 1.52 -20.29 -1.09
C PHE A 176 1.08 -21.69 -0.70
N GLU A 177 1.07 -21.97 0.60
CA GLU A 177 0.63 -23.24 1.15
C GLU A 177 -0.91 -23.36 1.18
N HIS A 178 -1.36 -24.60 1.31
CA HIS A 178 -2.78 -24.91 1.47
C HIS A 178 -3.20 -24.68 2.93
N LEU A 179 -3.88 -23.56 3.17
CA LEU A 179 -4.34 -23.23 4.50
C LEU A 179 -5.50 -24.12 4.96
N THR A 180 -5.51 -24.47 6.24
CA THR A 180 -6.62 -25.13 6.91
C THR A 180 -7.77 -24.16 7.18
N LEU A 181 -8.97 -24.67 7.49
CA LEU A 181 -10.13 -23.83 7.82
C LEU A 181 -9.85 -22.89 9.00
N ALA A 182 -9.11 -23.36 10.01
CA ALA A 182 -8.71 -22.55 11.16
C ALA A 182 -7.79 -21.39 10.75
N GLN A 183 -6.86 -21.64 9.83
CA GLN A 183 -5.94 -20.62 9.30
C GLN A 183 -6.67 -19.58 8.42
N TYR A 184 -7.69 -19.99 7.65
CA TYR A 184 -8.57 -19.03 6.95
C TYR A 184 -9.35 -18.16 7.94
N GLY A 185 -9.80 -18.72 9.07
CA GLY A 185 -10.41 -17.93 10.16
C GLY A 185 -9.44 -16.92 10.75
N ALA A 186 -8.19 -17.33 10.97
CA ALA A 186 -7.12 -16.43 11.44
C ALA A 186 -6.81 -15.33 10.41
N LEU A 187 -6.75 -15.68 9.11
CA LEU A 187 -6.57 -14.69 8.05
C LEU A 187 -7.67 -13.62 8.05
N ALA A 188 -8.93 -14.04 8.17
CA ALA A 188 -10.05 -13.10 8.27
C ALA A 188 -9.90 -12.19 9.51
N GLY A 189 -9.52 -12.74 10.65
CA GLY A 189 -9.22 -11.97 11.87
C GLY A 189 -8.08 -10.96 11.67
N LEU A 190 -7.00 -11.38 11.02
CA LEU A 190 -5.86 -10.50 10.70
C LEU A 190 -6.24 -9.37 9.74
N ILE A 191 -7.09 -9.64 8.75
CA ILE A 191 -7.58 -8.61 7.82
C ILE A 191 -8.45 -7.58 8.56
N VAL A 192 -9.32 -8.02 9.47
CA VAL A 192 -10.10 -7.11 10.31
C VAL A 192 -9.19 -6.29 11.23
N LEU A 193 -8.21 -6.93 11.87
CA LEU A 193 -7.21 -6.26 12.70
C LEU A 193 -6.44 -5.20 11.87
N ALA A 194 -6.02 -5.55 10.65
CA ALA A 194 -5.35 -4.61 9.76
C ALA A 194 -6.20 -3.39 9.45
N ALA A 195 -7.49 -3.58 9.15
CA ALA A 195 -8.43 -2.49 8.90
C ALA A 195 -8.59 -1.58 10.14
N LEU A 196 -8.69 -2.17 11.33
CA LEU A 196 -8.78 -1.43 12.60
C LEU A 196 -7.50 -0.63 12.88
N VAL A 197 -6.32 -1.23 12.70
CA VAL A 197 -5.02 -0.56 12.85
C VAL A 197 -4.90 0.60 11.87
N MET A 198 -5.23 0.38 10.60
CA MET A 198 -5.22 1.44 9.59
C MET A 198 -6.16 2.60 9.97
N ALA A 199 -7.37 2.30 10.43
CA ALA A 199 -8.33 3.31 10.86
C ALA A 199 -7.83 4.08 12.08
N ALA A 200 -7.32 3.39 13.10
CA ALA A 200 -6.81 4.00 14.33
C ALA A 200 -5.61 4.91 14.06
N VAL A 201 -4.62 4.43 13.29
CA VAL A 201 -3.42 5.21 12.96
C VAL A 201 -3.77 6.40 12.06
N SER A 202 -4.67 6.21 11.09
CA SER A 202 -5.15 7.31 10.23
C SER A 202 -5.87 8.38 11.05
N TRP A 203 -6.68 7.98 12.03
CA TRP A 203 -7.37 8.92 12.92
C TRP A 203 -6.38 9.67 13.81
N ALA A 204 -5.39 8.98 14.39
CA ALA A 204 -4.34 9.61 15.18
C ALA A 204 -3.50 10.59 14.34
N ALA A 205 -3.13 10.22 13.12
CA ALA A 205 -2.37 11.05 12.20
C ALA A 205 -3.10 12.36 11.83
N LYS A 206 -4.43 12.32 11.72
CA LYS A 206 -5.26 13.51 11.44
C LYS A 206 -5.34 14.49 12.62
N ARG A 207 -5.09 14.02 13.84
CA ARG A 207 -5.12 14.86 15.05
C ARG A 207 -3.81 15.59 15.33
N LEU A 208 -2.73 15.25 14.66
CA LEU A 208 -1.46 15.94 14.82
C LEU A 208 -1.59 17.38 14.29
N PRO A 209 -1.35 18.41 15.13
CA PRO A 209 -1.54 19.80 14.76
C PRO A 209 -0.64 20.19 13.59
N GLU A 210 -1.20 20.99 12.69
CA GLU A 210 -0.44 21.58 11.59
C GLU A 210 0.53 22.61 12.19
N LYS A 211 1.82 22.25 12.32
CA LYS A 211 2.84 23.27 12.56
C LYS A 211 2.84 24.18 11.32
N LYS A 212 2.25 25.35 11.46
CA LYS A 212 2.42 26.47 10.53
C LYS A 212 3.91 26.80 10.52
N GLY A 213 4.61 26.40 9.48
CA GLY A 213 5.93 26.90 9.15
C GLY A 213 5.82 28.10 8.24
#